data_de52756508c5c918e28c7904f7f5ea90
#
_entry.id   de52756508c5c918e28c7904f7f5ea90
#
_cell.length_a   1.000
_cell.length_b   1.000
_cell.length_c   1.000
_cell.angle_alpha   90.00
_cell.angle_beta   90.00
_cell.angle_gamma   90.00
#
_symmetry.space_group_name_H-M   'P 1'
#
loop_
_entity.id
_entity.type
_entity.pdbx_description
1 polymer ?
#
loop_
_entity_poly.entity_id
_entity_poly.type
_entity_poly.pdbx_seq_one_letter_code
_entity_poly.pdbx_strand_id
1 'polypeptide(L)'
;MKTEMMVLERLRETIIKSIAGHYSADEGGADLVPFDEKSVVIDFPDVDNMRKDTMVYIEPDYENFEALSLMADQATMNVTVTILVKGAPHTTLIKRVFGYFTALCSMLAQDRELDGFVDYTEVTDMDYYPYVTAGKSQSAIEATLRIRWDRIF
;
A
#
# COMPACT_ATOMS: atom_id res chain seq x y z
N MET A 1 -12.47 20.43 -2.47
CA MET A 1 -11.01 20.32 -2.28
C MET A 1 -10.64 18.87 -1.92
N LYS A 2 -9.64 18.33 -2.53
CA LYS A 2 -9.14 16.99 -2.19
C LYS A 2 -8.19 17.08 -1.00
N THR A 3 -8.54 16.45 0.09
CA THR A 3 -7.71 16.42 1.31
C THR A 3 -6.79 15.20 1.32
N GLU A 4 -5.80 15.24 2.17
CA GLU A 4 -4.87 14.14 2.41
C GLU A 4 -5.61 12.85 2.77
N MET A 5 -6.58 12.94 3.69
CA MET A 5 -7.37 11.78 4.08
C MET A 5 -8.19 11.21 2.92
N MET A 6 -8.74 12.07 2.07
CA MET A 6 -9.47 11.60 0.88
C MET A 6 -8.55 10.84 -0.08
N VAL A 7 -7.30 11.28 -0.23
CA VAL A 7 -6.30 10.60 -1.05
C VAL A 7 -5.92 9.25 -0.44
N LEU A 8 -5.68 9.19 0.87
CA LEU A 8 -5.38 7.93 1.56
C LEU A 8 -6.56 6.94 1.47
N GLU A 9 -7.77 7.41 1.64
CA GLU A 9 -8.97 6.59 1.52
C GLU A 9 -9.17 6.07 0.09
N ARG A 10 -8.88 6.89 -0.91
CA ARG A 10 -8.94 6.45 -2.31
C ARG A 10 -7.89 5.39 -2.61
N LEU A 11 -6.67 5.55 -2.11
CA LEU A 11 -5.63 4.52 -2.22
C LEU A 11 -6.08 3.21 -1.57
N ARG A 12 -6.63 3.30 -0.36
CA ARG A 12 -7.16 2.14 0.37
C ARG A 12 -8.25 1.41 -0.43
N GLU A 13 -9.23 2.14 -0.93
CA GLU A 13 -10.31 1.57 -1.74
C GLU A 13 -9.80 0.92 -3.02
N THR A 14 -8.82 1.54 -3.68
CA THR A 14 -8.21 1.02 -4.89
C THR A 14 -7.49 -0.30 -4.61
N ILE A 15 -6.75 -0.40 -3.52
CA ILE A 15 -6.09 -1.63 -3.10
C ILE A 15 -7.14 -2.74 -2.86
N ILE A 16 -8.19 -2.45 -2.09
CA ILE A 16 -9.23 -3.42 -1.78
C ILE A 16 -9.91 -3.95 -3.06
N LYS A 17 -10.24 -3.05 -3.98
CA LYS A 17 -11.00 -3.42 -5.19
C LYS A 17 -10.15 -4.09 -6.27
N SER A 18 -8.90 -3.68 -6.42
CA SER A 18 -8.17 -3.92 -7.67
C SER A 18 -6.96 -4.81 -7.54
N ILE A 19 -6.36 -4.95 -6.36
CA ILE A 19 -5.09 -5.67 -6.22
C ILE A 19 -5.20 -7.15 -6.62
N ALA A 20 -6.31 -7.80 -6.31
CA ALA A 20 -6.48 -9.23 -6.61
C ALA A 20 -6.46 -9.53 -8.11
N GLY A 21 -6.87 -8.58 -8.95
CA GLY A 21 -6.79 -8.70 -10.40
C GLY A 21 -5.37 -8.70 -10.95
N HIS A 22 -4.39 -8.37 -10.13
CA HIS A 22 -2.97 -8.30 -10.49
C HIS A 22 -2.14 -9.44 -9.89
N TYR A 23 -2.76 -10.40 -9.22
CA TYR A 23 -2.05 -11.56 -8.68
C TYR A 23 -1.54 -12.46 -9.80
N SER A 24 -0.24 -12.81 -9.73
CA SER A 24 0.40 -13.70 -10.69
C SER A 24 0.39 -15.14 -10.19
N ALA A 25 -0.04 -16.09 -11.03
CA ALA A 25 0.01 -17.51 -10.71
C ALA A 25 1.45 -18.02 -10.58
N ASP A 26 2.41 -17.42 -11.30
CA ASP A 26 3.80 -17.85 -11.34
C ASP A 26 4.59 -17.48 -10.07
N GLU A 27 4.12 -16.49 -9.31
CA GLU A 27 4.78 -15.98 -8.10
C GLU A 27 3.98 -16.26 -6.83
N GLY A 28 3.29 -17.40 -6.77
CA GLY A 28 2.47 -17.77 -5.62
C GLY A 28 1.11 -17.09 -5.60
N GLY A 29 0.61 -16.63 -6.76
CA GLY A 29 -0.69 -15.98 -6.88
C GLY A 29 -1.86 -16.85 -6.43
N ALA A 30 -1.73 -18.18 -6.52
CA ALA A 30 -2.75 -19.11 -6.04
C ALA A 30 -2.91 -19.09 -4.51
N ASP A 31 -1.88 -18.67 -3.76
CA ASP A 31 -1.88 -18.59 -2.30
C ASP A 31 -2.21 -17.19 -1.77
N LEU A 32 -2.35 -16.20 -2.67
CA LEU A 32 -2.68 -14.84 -2.29
C LEU A 32 -4.19 -14.70 -2.11
N VAL A 33 -4.59 -13.95 -1.09
CA VAL A 33 -6.00 -13.74 -0.76
C VAL A 33 -6.45 -12.34 -1.18
N PRO A 34 -7.73 -12.15 -1.56
CA PRO A 34 -8.25 -10.80 -1.77
C PRO A 34 -8.27 -10.03 -0.45
N PHE A 35 -8.14 -8.71 -0.52
CA PHE A 35 -8.25 -7.85 0.65
C PHE A 35 -9.68 -7.34 0.81
N ASP A 36 -10.07 -7.15 2.07
CA ASP A 36 -11.33 -6.52 2.45
C ASP A 36 -11.07 -5.30 3.35
N GLU A 37 -12.14 -4.71 3.86
CA GLU A 37 -12.05 -3.52 4.72
C GLU A 37 -11.30 -3.74 6.02
N LYS A 38 -11.20 -4.99 6.49
CA LYS A 38 -10.47 -5.35 7.72
C LYS A 38 -9.00 -5.63 7.46
N SER A 39 -8.63 -5.95 6.23
CA SER A 39 -7.24 -6.25 5.84
C SER A 39 -6.42 -5.02 5.51
N VAL A 40 -7.06 -3.92 5.08
CA VAL A 40 -6.38 -2.69 4.66
C VAL A 40 -6.84 -1.56 5.57
N VAL A 41 -5.90 -1.00 6.32
CA VAL A 41 -6.21 0.05 7.30
C VAL A 41 -5.26 1.23 7.14
N ILE A 42 -5.75 2.42 7.45
CA ILE A 42 -4.96 3.65 7.52
C ILE A 42 -4.51 3.78 8.97
N ASP A 43 -3.34 3.22 9.28
CA ASP A 43 -2.81 3.15 10.63
C ASP A 43 -1.35 2.70 10.61
N PHE A 44 -0.70 2.70 11.77
CA PHE A 44 0.63 2.14 11.96
C PHE A 44 0.60 0.61 11.89
N PRO A 45 1.67 -0.03 11.37
CA PRO A 45 1.80 -1.47 11.44
C PRO A 45 1.80 -1.95 12.91
N ASP A 46 0.92 -2.90 13.21
CA ASP A 46 0.81 -3.49 14.54
C ASP A 46 0.93 -5.01 14.43
N VAL A 47 2.17 -5.48 14.53
CA VAL A 47 2.54 -6.88 14.35
C VAL A 47 1.86 -7.78 15.40
N ASP A 48 1.71 -7.28 16.63
CA ASP A 48 1.20 -8.06 17.76
C ASP A 48 -0.32 -8.20 17.75
N ASN A 49 -1.04 -7.27 17.11
CA ASN A 49 -2.50 -7.20 17.10
C ASN A 49 -3.11 -7.33 15.68
N MET A 50 -2.46 -8.08 14.82
CA MET A 50 -3.01 -8.33 13.48
C MET A 50 -4.32 -9.11 13.55
N ARG A 51 -5.36 -8.58 12.93
CA ARG A 51 -6.68 -9.22 12.85
C ARG A 51 -6.71 -10.40 11.88
N LYS A 52 -5.84 -10.38 10.87
CA LYS A 52 -5.74 -11.38 9.83
C LYS A 52 -4.27 -11.73 9.60
N ASP A 53 -4.03 -12.87 8.95
CA ASP A 53 -2.67 -13.32 8.62
C ASP A 53 -1.97 -12.44 7.57
N THR A 54 -2.75 -11.68 6.80
CA THR A 54 -2.24 -10.67 5.87
C THR A 54 -2.92 -9.34 6.14
N MET A 55 -2.11 -8.31 6.39
CA MET A 55 -2.59 -6.95 6.63
C MET A 55 -1.81 -5.95 5.77
N VAL A 56 -2.50 -4.91 5.35
CA VAL A 56 -1.90 -3.76 4.66
C VAL A 56 -2.16 -2.52 5.50
N TYR A 57 -1.08 -1.82 5.84
CA TYR A 57 -1.13 -0.58 6.61
C TYR A 57 -0.70 0.58 5.72
N ILE A 58 -1.50 1.64 5.73
CA ILE A 58 -1.26 2.85 4.95
C ILE A 58 -1.05 3.99 5.94
N GLU A 59 0.10 4.66 5.87
CA GLU A 59 0.36 5.82 6.71
C GLU A 59 1.05 6.93 5.91
N PRO A 60 0.66 8.20 6.13
CA PRO A 60 1.38 9.32 5.55
C PRO A 60 2.73 9.48 6.25
N ASP A 61 3.75 9.74 5.46
CA ASP A 61 5.12 9.86 5.96
C ASP A 61 5.61 11.31 5.87
N TYR A 62 5.35 11.96 4.72
CA TYR A 62 5.84 13.30 4.46
C TYR A 62 4.98 13.98 3.41
N GLU A 63 4.78 15.31 3.57
CA GLU A 63 3.98 16.10 2.65
C GLU A 63 4.66 17.41 2.28
N ASN A 64 4.56 17.80 1.01
CA ASN A 64 5.07 19.03 0.46
C ASN A 64 3.97 19.75 -0.33
N PHE A 65 4.01 21.07 -0.29
CA PHE A 65 3.09 21.90 -1.06
C PHE A 65 3.86 22.86 -1.94
N GLU A 66 3.42 23.01 -3.18
CA GLU A 66 3.89 24.00 -4.11
C GLU A 66 2.72 24.88 -4.56
N ALA A 67 2.79 26.16 -4.25
CA ALA A 67 1.72 27.08 -4.62
C ALA A 67 1.66 27.29 -6.14
N LEU A 68 0.50 27.01 -6.72
CA LEU A 68 0.21 27.26 -8.14
C LEU A 68 -0.45 28.63 -8.35
N SER A 69 -1.28 29.05 -7.39
CA SER A 69 -1.97 30.34 -7.37
C SER A 69 -2.49 30.63 -5.96
N LEU A 70 -3.19 31.76 -5.79
CA LEU A 70 -3.84 32.09 -4.52
C LEU A 70 -4.98 31.12 -4.15
N MET A 71 -5.54 30.41 -5.15
CA MET A 71 -6.70 29.54 -5.00
C MET A 71 -6.36 28.06 -5.16
N ALA A 72 -5.11 27.75 -5.48
CA ALA A 72 -4.69 26.37 -5.72
C ALA A 72 -3.24 26.16 -5.33
N ASP A 73 -2.92 24.96 -4.88
CA ASP A 73 -1.55 24.49 -4.73
C ASP A 73 -1.43 23.06 -5.26
N GLN A 74 -0.19 22.62 -5.43
CA GLN A 74 0.13 21.25 -5.76
C GLN A 74 0.69 20.56 -4.52
N ALA A 75 0.03 19.49 -4.10
CA ALA A 75 0.44 18.69 -2.98
C ALA A 75 1.20 17.45 -3.46
N THR A 76 2.27 17.11 -2.77
CA THR A 76 3.00 15.86 -2.93
C THR A 76 3.14 15.21 -1.57
N MET A 77 2.66 14.00 -1.43
CA MET A 77 2.71 13.25 -0.16
C MET A 77 3.46 11.95 -0.37
N ASN A 78 4.39 11.65 0.52
CA ASN A 78 4.97 10.33 0.63
C ASN A 78 4.10 9.50 1.57
N VAL A 79 3.77 8.30 1.12
CA VAL A 79 2.91 7.36 1.85
C VAL A 79 3.65 6.04 1.96
N THR A 80 3.71 5.49 3.17
CA THR A 80 4.23 4.15 3.39
C THR A 80 3.10 3.14 3.36
N VAL A 81 3.19 2.16 2.48
CA VAL A 81 2.29 1.02 2.41
C VAL A 81 3.05 -0.20 2.90
N THR A 82 2.67 -0.70 4.07
CA THR A 82 3.30 -1.88 4.67
C THR A 82 2.41 -3.10 4.46
N ILE A 83 2.95 -4.11 3.79
CA ILE A 83 2.31 -5.41 3.60
C ILE A 83 2.94 -6.37 4.59
N LEU A 84 2.15 -6.89 5.51
CA LEU A 84 2.61 -7.74 6.60
C LEU A 84 1.91 -9.10 6.54
N VAL A 85 2.68 -10.19 6.54
CA VAL A 85 2.18 -11.56 6.44
C VAL A 85 2.71 -12.43 7.58
N LYS A 86 1.87 -13.34 8.07
CA LYS A 86 2.21 -14.31 9.11
C LYS A 86 1.43 -15.61 8.91
N GLY A 87 1.62 -16.59 9.77
CA GLY A 87 0.79 -17.79 9.83
C GLY A 87 1.18 -18.88 8.83
N ALA A 88 2.41 -18.84 8.30
CA ALA A 88 2.92 -19.86 7.39
C ALA A 88 4.43 -20.03 7.58
N PRO A 89 5.06 -21.08 7.02
CA PRO A 89 6.51 -21.22 7.02
C PRO A 89 7.19 -20.04 6.33
N HIS A 90 8.40 -19.70 6.75
CA HIS A 90 9.13 -18.53 6.30
C HIS A 90 9.25 -18.44 4.77
N THR A 91 9.57 -19.54 4.09
CA THR A 91 9.66 -19.57 2.62
C THR A 91 8.34 -19.20 1.95
N THR A 92 7.22 -19.67 2.49
CA THR A 92 5.89 -19.34 1.99
C THR A 92 5.56 -17.85 2.20
N LEU A 93 5.94 -17.31 3.36
CA LEU A 93 5.72 -15.89 3.67
C LEU A 93 6.52 -14.98 2.74
N ILE A 94 7.76 -15.35 2.41
CA ILE A 94 8.58 -14.61 1.43
C ILE A 94 7.86 -14.56 0.09
N LYS A 95 7.39 -15.68 -0.42
CA LYS A 95 6.66 -15.73 -1.70
C LYS A 95 5.40 -14.88 -1.68
N ARG A 96 4.63 -14.95 -0.59
CA ARG A 96 3.40 -14.17 -0.45
C ARG A 96 3.66 -12.67 -0.41
N VAL A 97 4.58 -12.22 0.42
CA VAL A 97 4.84 -10.80 0.59
C VAL A 97 5.36 -10.16 -0.70
N PHE A 98 6.25 -10.85 -1.42
CA PHE A 98 6.71 -10.37 -2.73
C PHE A 98 5.62 -10.45 -3.81
N GLY A 99 4.76 -11.46 -3.74
CA GLY A 99 3.59 -11.56 -4.62
C GLY A 99 2.63 -10.40 -4.45
N TYR A 100 2.31 -10.03 -3.22
CA TYR A 100 1.48 -8.86 -2.92
C TYR A 100 2.15 -7.56 -3.37
N PHE A 101 3.44 -7.42 -3.13
CA PHE A 101 4.18 -6.23 -3.56
C PHE A 101 4.19 -6.08 -5.09
N THR A 102 4.46 -7.16 -5.82
CA THR A 102 4.40 -7.17 -7.29
C THR A 102 3.02 -6.77 -7.79
N ALA A 103 1.97 -7.29 -7.16
CA ALA A 103 0.59 -6.93 -7.50
C ALA A 103 0.30 -5.45 -7.24
N LEU A 104 0.79 -4.90 -6.12
CA LEU A 104 0.67 -3.47 -5.82
C LEU A 104 1.34 -2.62 -6.91
N CYS A 105 2.56 -2.95 -7.30
CA CYS A 105 3.28 -2.25 -8.36
C CYS A 105 2.55 -2.33 -9.69
N SER A 106 2.04 -3.50 -10.06
CA SER A 106 1.29 -3.70 -11.29
C SER A 106 -0.02 -2.90 -11.29
N MET A 107 -0.75 -2.91 -10.18
CA MET A 107 -1.98 -2.15 -10.00
C MET A 107 -1.74 -0.65 -10.17
N LEU A 108 -0.72 -0.12 -9.52
CA LEU A 108 -0.38 1.31 -9.60
C LEU A 108 0.16 1.70 -10.98
N ALA A 109 0.87 0.79 -11.67
CA ALA A 109 1.33 1.04 -13.03
C ALA A 109 0.17 1.16 -14.03
N GLN A 110 -0.91 0.41 -13.83
CA GLN A 110 -2.11 0.49 -14.67
C GLN A 110 -3.03 1.65 -14.30
N ASP A 111 -3.08 2.02 -13.04
CA ASP A 111 -3.97 3.08 -12.54
C ASP A 111 -3.19 4.06 -11.65
N ARG A 112 -2.27 4.78 -12.29
CA ARG A 112 -1.42 5.78 -11.60
C ARG A 112 -2.21 6.94 -11.02
N GLU A 113 -3.36 7.22 -11.59
CA GLU A 113 -4.21 8.35 -11.22
C GLU A 113 -5.26 8.00 -10.17
N LEU A 114 -5.30 6.76 -9.69
CA LEU A 114 -6.32 6.25 -8.78
C LEU A 114 -7.74 6.59 -9.29
N ASP A 115 -8.03 6.16 -10.53
CA ASP A 115 -9.28 6.45 -11.24
C ASP A 115 -9.54 7.95 -11.41
N GLY A 116 -8.49 8.69 -11.79
CA GLY A 116 -8.57 10.12 -12.02
C GLY A 116 -8.64 10.99 -10.78
N PHE A 117 -8.39 10.42 -9.61
CA PHE A 117 -8.50 11.15 -8.34
C PHE A 117 -7.25 11.97 -8.01
N VAL A 118 -6.09 11.52 -8.44
CA VAL A 118 -4.80 12.19 -8.26
C VAL A 118 -4.08 12.33 -9.59
N ASP A 119 -3.03 13.14 -9.63
CA ASP A 119 -2.25 13.32 -10.86
C ASP A 119 -1.40 12.09 -11.16
N TYR A 120 -0.76 11.55 -10.15
CA TYR A 120 -0.07 10.26 -10.24
C TYR A 120 0.26 9.68 -8.88
N THR A 121 0.51 8.36 -8.90
CA THR A 121 1.15 7.60 -7.82
C THR A 121 2.34 6.85 -8.40
N GLU A 122 3.41 6.75 -7.63
CA GLU A 122 4.56 5.93 -8.00
C GLU A 122 5.20 5.29 -6.77
N VAL A 123 5.72 4.08 -6.94
CA VAL A 123 6.55 3.44 -5.93
C VAL A 123 7.97 3.95 -6.09
N THR A 124 8.50 4.61 -5.07
CA THR A 124 9.84 5.21 -5.10
C THR A 124 10.88 4.38 -4.38
N ASP A 125 10.46 3.54 -3.44
CA ASP A 125 11.37 2.73 -2.64
C ASP A 125 10.66 1.51 -2.07
N MET A 126 11.44 0.50 -1.65
CA MET A 126 10.93 -0.70 -1.02
C MET A 126 11.97 -1.26 -0.06
N ASP A 127 11.53 -1.58 1.16
CA ASP A 127 12.33 -2.27 2.16
C ASP A 127 11.67 -3.59 2.56
N TYR A 128 12.48 -4.64 2.69
CA TYR A 128 12.01 -5.94 3.13
C TYR A 128 12.47 -6.22 4.55
N TYR A 129 11.53 -6.64 5.39
CA TYR A 129 11.78 -6.96 6.81
C TYR A 129 11.32 -8.37 7.14
N PRO A 130 12.24 -9.31 7.38
CA PRO A 130 11.90 -10.58 8.00
C PRO A 130 11.82 -10.41 9.52
N TYR A 131 10.73 -10.91 10.11
CA TYR A 131 10.58 -10.94 11.56
C TYR A 131 10.47 -12.39 12.03
N VAL A 132 11.32 -12.78 12.98
CA VAL A 132 11.22 -14.07 13.67
C VAL A 132 11.18 -13.76 15.15
N THR A 133 10.00 -13.93 15.77
CA THR A 133 9.80 -13.66 17.20
C THR A 133 9.15 -14.87 17.85
N ALA A 134 9.76 -15.41 18.90
CA ALA A 134 9.24 -16.53 19.69
C ALA A 134 8.84 -17.76 18.84
N GLY A 135 9.64 -18.09 17.81
CA GLY A 135 9.38 -19.23 16.92
C GLY A 135 8.30 -18.99 15.88
N LYS A 136 7.77 -17.78 15.79
CA LYS A 136 6.80 -17.39 14.76
C LYS A 136 7.48 -16.55 13.69
N SER A 137 7.32 -16.96 12.44
CA SER A 137 7.82 -16.20 11.29
C SER A 137 6.81 -15.17 10.83
N GLN A 138 7.30 -13.99 10.51
CA GLN A 138 6.54 -12.91 9.89
C GLN A 138 7.42 -12.28 8.81
N SER A 139 6.80 -11.72 7.79
CA SER A 139 7.52 -10.98 6.75
C SER A 139 6.75 -9.72 6.40
N ALA A 140 7.48 -8.65 6.15
CA ALA A 140 6.88 -7.40 5.74
C ALA A 140 7.65 -6.76 4.61
N ILE A 141 6.93 -6.04 3.75
CA ILE A 141 7.50 -5.10 2.79
C ILE A 141 6.92 -3.73 3.09
N GLU A 142 7.78 -2.75 3.24
CA GLU A 142 7.41 -1.35 3.27
C GLU A 142 7.67 -0.73 1.91
N ALA A 143 6.61 -0.38 1.20
CA ALA A 143 6.69 0.36 -0.05
C ALA A 143 6.47 1.84 0.22
N THR A 144 7.37 2.68 -0.26
CA THR A 144 7.18 4.13 -0.21
C THR A 144 6.58 4.57 -1.54
N LEU A 145 5.44 5.24 -1.46
CA LEU A 145 4.73 5.80 -2.60
C LEU A 145 4.83 7.32 -2.57
N ARG A 146 4.98 7.90 -3.74
CA ARG A 146 4.80 9.35 -3.93
C ARG A 146 3.47 9.57 -4.62
N ILE A 147 2.62 10.41 -4.03
CA ILE A 147 1.30 10.77 -4.57
C ILE A 147 1.23 12.27 -4.75
N ARG A 148 0.79 12.71 -5.92
CA ARG A 148 0.70 14.11 -6.29
C ARG A 148 -0.71 14.45 -6.76
N TRP A 149 -1.24 15.57 -6.26
CA TRP A 149 -2.56 16.07 -6.68
C TRP A 149 -2.63 17.59 -6.54
N ASP A 150 -3.56 18.19 -7.25
CA ASP A 150 -3.84 19.61 -7.11
C ASP A 150 -4.93 19.85 -6.06
N ARG A 151 -4.68 20.80 -5.19
CA ARG A 151 -5.69 21.29 -4.24
C ARG A 151 -6.22 22.63 -4.75
N ILE A 152 -7.53 22.71 -4.90
CA ILE A 152 -8.24 23.93 -5.33
C ILE A 152 -9.12 24.37 -4.16
N PHE A 153 -8.87 25.57 -3.70
CA PHE A 153 -9.57 26.15 -2.55
C PHE A 153 -10.84 26.89 -2.95
#